data_7f5a2a1ee531f54cb0ab0b5b7ad88764
#
_entry.id   7f5a2a1ee531f54cb0ab0b5b7ad88764
#
_cell.length_a   1.000
_cell.length_b   1.000
_cell.length_c   1.000
_cell.angle_alpha   90.00
_cell.angle_beta   90.00
_cell.angle_gamma   90.00
#
_symmetry.space_group_name_H-M   'P 1'
#
loop_
_entity.id
_entity.type
_entity.pdbx_description
1 polymer ?
#
loop_
_entity_poly.entity_id
_entity_poly.type
_entity_poly.pdbx_seq_one_letter_code
_entity_poly.pdbx_strand_id
1 'polypeptide(L)'
;IANGDWSSDVCSSDLFTNMVIITMLFSGGMIPSYIVVCNVFHLRDTFWALWLPGAINAFNMIIIKNYFQGLPTELEEAARMDGCQDLGIFLKIILPLSKPVLASVSLFYAVSHWNAYFNAMLYISNRDMEVVQIVLRRIIFLTQAITSDSTFDWGVMGEPPQKAVKMATTVVATVPILIVYPFVQKYFTQGVMVGAVKG
;
A
#
# COMPACT_ATOMS: atom_id res chain seq x y z
N ILE A 1 33.54 28.72 9.75
CA ILE A 1 33.48 29.13 8.34
C ILE A 1 32.94 27.90 7.56
N ALA A 2 31.68 27.74 7.46
CA ALA A 2 31.01 26.93 6.43
C ALA A 2 29.53 27.35 6.40
N ASN A 3 29.28 28.52 5.84
CA ASN A 3 27.94 29.06 5.59
C ASN A 3 27.62 28.85 4.09
N GLY A 4 27.58 27.60 3.64
CA GLY A 4 27.48 27.40 2.19
C GLY A 4 26.33 26.57 1.67
N ASP A 5 25.82 25.58 2.36
CA ASP A 5 25.01 24.57 1.65
C ASP A 5 23.60 24.30 2.19
N TRP A 6 23.22 24.83 3.31
CA TRP A 6 21.89 24.58 3.90
C TRP A 6 20.73 25.10 3.04
N SER A 7 20.93 26.18 2.28
CA SER A 7 19.86 26.77 1.47
C SER A 7 19.58 25.99 0.18
N SER A 8 20.61 25.38 -0.43
CA SER A 8 20.44 24.60 -1.65
C SER A 8 19.82 23.22 -1.37
N ASP A 9 20.22 22.58 -0.28
CA ASP A 9 19.68 21.26 0.09
C ASP A 9 18.22 21.33 0.57
N VAL A 10 17.86 22.35 1.32
CA VAL A 10 16.48 22.63 1.71
C VAL A 10 15.62 22.91 0.47
N CYS A 11 16.11 23.73 -0.46
CA CYS A 11 15.38 24.05 -1.68
C CYS A 11 15.15 22.82 -2.57
N SER A 12 16.15 21.94 -2.70
CA SER A 12 16.02 20.72 -3.49
C SER A 12 15.05 19.72 -2.85
N SER A 13 15.11 19.52 -1.54
CA SER A 13 14.21 18.62 -0.81
C SER A 13 12.75 19.11 -0.85
N ASP A 14 12.53 20.41 -0.82
CA ASP A 14 11.21 21.02 -0.93
C ASP A 14 10.65 20.91 -2.35
N LEU A 15 11.49 21.06 -3.36
CA LEU A 15 11.09 20.86 -4.75
C LEU A 15 10.63 19.43 -5.01
N PHE A 16 11.38 18.41 -4.56
CA PHE A 16 10.96 17.02 -4.65
C PHE A 16 9.67 16.75 -3.88
N THR A 17 9.52 17.31 -2.69
CA THR A 17 8.30 17.17 -1.90
C THR A 17 7.09 17.79 -2.59
N ASN A 18 7.26 18.99 -3.17
CA ASN A 18 6.20 19.64 -3.93
C ASN A 18 5.82 18.85 -5.19
N MET A 19 6.79 18.27 -5.90
CA MET A 19 6.50 17.37 -7.03
C MET A 19 5.66 16.15 -6.58
N VAL A 20 6.00 15.53 -5.46
CA VAL A 20 5.23 14.41 -4.90
C VAL A 20 3.82 14.84 -4.51
N ILE A 21 3.66 16.01 -3.89
CA ILE A 21 2.33 16.56 -3.54
C ILE A 21 1.49 16.83 -4.79
N ILE A 22 2.09 17.38 -5.85
CA ILE A 22 1.40 17.60 -7.12
C ILE A 22 0.89 16.27 -7.70
N THR A 23 1.68 15.19 -7.67
CA THR A 23 1.23 13.87 -8.14
C THR A 23 0.10 13.28 -7.28
N MET A 24 -0.02 13.69 -6.02
CA MET A 24 -1.13 13.30 -5.16
C MET A 24 -2.44 14.02 -5.53
N LEU A 25 -2.33 15.30 -5.94
CA LEU A 25 -3.49 16.12 -6.32
C LEU A 25 -3.95 15.85 -7.76
N PHE A 26 -3.03 15.53 -8.66
CA PHE A 26 -3.31 15.30 -10.07
C PHE A 26 -3.05 13.83 -10.43
N SER A 27 -4.12 13.07 -10.64
CA SER A 27 -4.04 11.70 -11.14
C SER A 27 -4.10 11.70 -12.67
N GLY A 28 -3.24 10.91 -13.31
CA GLY A 28 -3.26 10.73 -14.76
C GLY A 28 -4.52 10.00 -15.29
N GLY A 29 -5.29 9.40 -14.39
CA GLY A 29 -6.48 8.64 -14.74
C GLY A 29 -6.20 7.19 -15.12
N MET A 30 -7.29 6.42 -15.23
CA MET A 30 -7.24 4.97 -15.47
C MET A 30 -6.73 4.62 -16.88
N ILE A 31 -7.21 5.33 -17.90
CA ILE A 31 -6.87 5.02 -19.31
C ILE A 31 -5.39 5.26 -19.61
N PRO A 32 -4.80 6.41 -19.29
CA PRO A 32 -3.36 6.62 -19.45
C PRO A 32 -2.52 5.61 -18.65
N SER A 33 -2.92 5.29 -17.42
CA SER A 33 -2.21 4.28 -16.60
C SER A 33 -2.23 2.91 -17.26
N TYR A 34 -3.39 2.49 -17.82
CA TYR A 34 -3.50 1.24 -18.55
C TYR A 34 -2.60 1.19 -19.77
N ILE A 35 -2.59 2.26 -20.58
CA ILE A 35 -1.74 2.35 -21.79
C ILE A 35 -0.26 2.24 -21.40
N VAL A 36 0.18 2.94 -20.36
CA VAL A 36 1.57 2.90 -19.91
C VAL A 36 1.94 1.50 -19.43
N VAL A 37 1.15 0.87 -18.59
CA VAL A 37 1.45 -0.46 -18.03
C VAL A 37 1.41 -1.53 -19.11
N CYS A 38 0.39 -1.53 -19.98
CA CYS A 38 0.18 -2.60 -20.93
C CYS A 38 0.95 -2.40 -22.24
N ASN A 39 1.02 -1.17 -22.77
CA ASN A 39 1.59 -0.90 -24.10
C ASN A 39 3.02 -0.40 -24.05
N VAL A 40 3.40 0.40 -23.02
CA VAL A 40 4.77 0.92 -22.90
C VAL A 40 5.67 -0.10 -22.18
N PHE A 41 5.22 -0.60 -21.03
CA PHE A 41 6.00 -1.56 -20.25
C PHE A 41 5.74 -3.02 -20.60
N HIS A 42 4.73 -3.32 -21.41
CA HIS A 42 4.34 -4.69 -21.81
C HIS A 42 4.14 -5.65 -20.63
N LEU A 43 3.59 -5.15 -19.49
CA LEU A 43 3.41 -5.91 -18.25
C LEU A 43 2.05 -6.60 -18.15
N ARG A 44 1.23 -6.61 -19.21
CA ARG A 44 -0.06 -7.31 -19.21
C ARG A 44 0.11 -8.77 -18.82
N ASP A 45 -0.84 -9.30 -18.03
CA ASP A 45 -0.83 -10.66 -17.52
C ASP A 45 0.44 -11.02 -16.72
N THR A 46 0.98 -10.06 -15.95
CA THR A 46 2.07 -10.28 -15.02
C THR A 46 1.73 -9.70 -13.65
N PHE A 47 2.29 -10.27 -12.57
CA PHE A 47 2.15 -9.70 -11.23
C PHE A 47 2.82 -8.32 -11.09
N TRP A 48 3.79 -8.01 -11.92
CA TRP A 48 4.44 -6.70 -11.95
C TRP A 48 3.48 -5.58 -12.32
N ALA A 49 2.46 -5.86 -13.14
CA ALA A 49 1.41 -4.90 -13.46
C ALA A 49 0.59 -4.47 -12.24
N LEU A 50 0.50 -5.33 -11.21
CA LEU A 50 -0.20 -5.02 -9.97
C LEU A 50 0.68 -4.27 -8.97
N TRP A 51 1.98 -4.56 -8.94
CA TRP A 51 2.88 -4.02 -7.92
C TRP A 51 3.53 -2.71 -8.34
N LEU A 52 3.98 -2.62 -9.60
CA LEU A 52 4.76 -1.48 -10.07
C LEU A 52 4.01 -0.14 -10.03
N PRO A 53 2.75 -0.04 -10.49
CA PRO A 53 2.00 1.22 -10.45
C PRO A 53 1.72 1.73 -9.03
N GLY A 54 1.63 0.79 -8.07
CA GLY A 54 1.39 1.10 -6.65
C GLY A 54 2.64 1.10 -5.78
N ALA A 55 3.84 0.86 -6.34
CA ALA A 55 5.08 0.71 -5.57
C ALA A 55 5.46 1.99 -4.80
N ILE A 56 5.20 3.14 -5.38
CA ILE A 56 5.42 4.44 -4.73
C ILE A 56 4.07 5.11 -4.51
N ASN A 57 3.73 5.30 -3.24
CA ASN A 57 2.54 6.05 -2.84
C ASN A 57 2.97 7.34 -2.16
N ALA A 58 2.51 8.48 -2.69
CA ALA A 58 2.89 9.81 -2.22
C ALA A 58 2.54 10.02 -0.73
N PHE A 59 1.37 9.56 -0.29
CA PHE A 59 0.93 9.66 1.10
C PHE A 59 1.86 8.88 2.04
N ASN A 60 2.17 7.63 1.71
CA ASN A 60 3.08 6.81 2.48
C ASN A 60 4.50 7.38 2.53
N MET A 61 4.97 7.96 1.43
CA MET A 61 6.26 8.62 1.36
C MET A 61 6.33 9.84 2.28
N ILE A 62 5.27 10.67 2.33
CA ILE A 62 5.19 11.83 3.21
C ILE A 62 5.19 11.40 4.68
N ILE A 63 4.50 10.32 5.05
CA ILE A 63 4.51 9.77 6.41
C ILE A 63 5.93 9.40 6.83
N ILE A 64 6.66 8.66 5.98
CA ILE A 64 8.04 8.24 6.26
C ILE A 64 8.95 9.46 6.38
N LYS A 65 8.82 10.43 5.44
CA LYS A 65 9.59 11.69 5.47
C LYS A 65 9.39 12.43 6.78
N ASN A 66 8.15 12.66 7.18
CA ASN A 66 7.83 13.38 8.42
C ASN A 66 8.36 12.66 9.65
N TYR A 67 8.33 11.33 9.66
CA TYR A 67 8.91 10.55 10.74
C TYR A 67 10.41 10.74 10.83
N PHE A 68 11.13 10.67 9.70
CA PHE A 68 12.59 10.89 9.67
C PHE A 68 12.97 12.30 10.12
N GLN A 69 12.21 13.31 9.70
CA GLN A 69 12.41 14.70 10.13
C GLN A 69 12.13 14.92 11.64
N GLY A 70 11.37 14.04 12.28
CA GLY A 70 11.11 14.06 13.71
C GLY A 70 12.16 13.36 14.56
N LEU A 71 13.15 12.69 13.95
CA LEU A 71 14.24 12.07 14.69
C LEU A 71 15.20 13.13 15.24
N PRO A 72 15.78 12.92 16.45
CA PRO A 72 16.76 13.84 17.01
C PRO A 72 18.02 13.93 16.14
N THR A 73 18.42 15.14 15.77
CA THR A 73 19.62 15.41 14.94
C THR A 73 20.92 15.02 15.66
N GLU A 74 20.91 15.05 16.99
CA GLU A 74 22.04 14.69 17.85
C GLU A 74 22.53 13.25 17.61
N LEU A 75 21.63 12.34 17.21
CA LEU A 75 21.98 10.95 16.88
C LEU A 75 22.83 10.88 15.60
N GLU A 76 22.49 11.70 14.62
CA GLU A 76 23.20 11.77 13.36
C GLU A 76 24.57 12.45 13.56
N GLU A 77 24.61 13.56 14.32
CA GLU A 77 25.85 14.28 14.63
C GLU A 77 26.82 13.40 15.42
N ALA A 78 26.36 12.69 16.45
CA ALA A 78 27.18 11.76 17.20
C ALA A 78 27.80 10.66 16.33
N ALA A 79 27.00 10.08 15.44
CA ALA A 79 27.47 9.05 14.51
C ALA A 79 28.50 9.58 13.49
N ARG A 80 28.34 10.83 13.03
CA ARG A 80 29.33 11.50 12.17
C ARG A 80 30.65 11.75 12.91
N MET A 81 30.59 12.13 14.19
CA MET A 81 31.78 12.28 15.02
C MET A 81 32.56 10.96 15.23
N ASP A 82 31.81 9.82 15.26
CA ASP A 82 32.36 8.47 15.29
C ASP A 82 32.90 7.99 13.91
N GLY A 83 32.88 8.84 12.89
CA GLY A 83 33.40 8.54 11.56
C GLY A 83 32.46 7.70 10.68
N CYS A 84 31.17 7.57 11.04
CA CYS A 84 30.19 6.88 10.20
C CYS A 84 29.86 7.71 8.95
N GLN A 85 29.83 7.04 7.80
CA GLN A 85 29.33 7.63 6.55
C GLN A 85 27.81 7.64 6.55
N ASP A 86 27.20 8.48 5.72
CA ASP A 86 25.74 8.69 5.63
C ASP A 86 24.96 7.39 5.43
N LEU A 87 25.43 6.49 4.56
CA LEU A 87 24.81 5.18 4.36
C LEU A 87 24.88 4.30 5.63
N GLY A 88 25.97 4.40 6.37
CA GLY A 88 26.14 3.70 7.66
C GLY A 88 25.18 4.22 8.72
N ILE A 89 25.01 5.54 8.81
CA ILE A 89 24.04 6.20 9.70
C ILE A 89 22.63 5.74 9.35
N PHE A 90 22.28 5.79 8.07
CA PHE A 90 20.97 5.35 7.60
C PHE A 90 20.66 3.90 7.97
N LEU A 91 21.55 2.95 7.65
CA LEU A 91 21.30 1.52 7.84
C LEU A 91 21.39 1.07 9.31
N LYS A 92 22.30 1.66 10.09
CA LYS A 92 22.57 1.21 11.48
C LYS A 92 21.77 1.96 12.53
N ILE A 93 21.37 3.21 12.25
CA ILE A 93 20.71 4.08 13.25
C ILE A 93 19.29 4.41 12.79
N ILE A 94 19.13 5.10 11.66
CA ILE A 94 17.82 5.60 11.21
C ILE A 94 16.86 4.46 10.92
N LEU A 95 17.25 3.47 10.13
CA LEU A 95 16.40 2.37 9.72
C LEU A 95 15.90 1.51 10.91
N PRO A 96 16.74 1.13 11.89
CA PRO A 96 16.26 0.43 13.08
C PRO A 96 15.33 1.27 13.97
N LEU A 97 15.59 2.57 14.14
CA LEU A 97 14.69 3.45 14.88
C LEU A 97 13.34 3.63 14.18
N SER A 98 13.34 3.53 12.87
CA SER A 98 12.13 3.73 12.02
C SER A 98 11.26 2.48 11.86
N LYS A 99 11.58 1.37 12.53
CA LYS A 99 10.76 0.15 12.49
C LYS A 99 9.26 0.37 12.71
N PRO A 100 8.81 1.24 13.66
CA PRO A 100 7.38 1.46 13.88
C PRO A 100 6.68 2.07 12.66
N VAL A 101 7.26 3.10 12.04
CA VAL A 101 6.67 3.74 10.85
C VAL A 101 6.74 2.83 9.64
N LEU A 102 7.83 2.08 9.47
CA LEU A 102 7.96 1.10 8.38
C LEU A 102 6.94 -0.03 8.49
N ALA A 103 6.68 -0.53 9.71
CA ALA A 103 5.64 -1.53 9.95
C ALA A 103 4.25 -0.98 9.61
N SER A 104 3.96 0.28 9.98
CA SER A 104 2.69 0.94 9.68
C SER A 104 2.48 1.10 8.18
N VAL A 105 3.48 1.62 7.47
CA VAL A 105 3.43 1.81 6.02
C VAL A 105 3.36 0.48 5.28
N SER A 106 4.08 -0.54 5.75
CA SER A 106 4.00 -1.91 5.19
C SER A 106 2.57 -2.47 5.31
N LEU A 107 1.89 -2.21 6.42
CA LEU A 107 0.49 -2.59 6.57
C LEU A 107 -0.42 -1.86 5.58
N PHE A 108 -0.23 -0.54 5.40
CA PHE A 108 -1.02 0.21 4.41
C PHE A 108 -0.86 -0.35 3.01
N TYR A 109 0.38 -0.69 2.61
CA TYR A 109 0.63 -1.36 1.34
C TYR A 109 -0.02 -2.75 1.27
N ALA A 110 0.13 -3.57 2.31
CA ALA A 110 -0.44 -4.91 2.37
C ALA A 110 -1.97 -4.88 2.23
N VAL A 111 -2.64 -4.01 2.98
CA VAL A 111 -4.11 -3.85 2.92
C VAL A 111 -4.55 -3.28 1.57
N SER A 112 -3.82 -2.30 1.03
CA SER A 112 -4.11 -1.72 -0.29
C SER A 112 -4.03 -2.77 -1.40
N HIS A 113 -2.95 -3.57 -1.43
CA HIS A 113 -2.79 -4.63 -2.42
C HIS A 113 -3.77 -5.79 -2.22
N TRP A 114 -4.10 -6.14 -0.96
CA TRP A 114 -5.12 -7.14 -0.68
C TRP A 114 -6.49 -6.74 -1.24
N ASN A 115 -6.85 -5.46 -1.16
CA ASN A 115 -8.13 -4.95 -1.64
C ASN A 115 -8.12 -4.54 -3.13
N ALA A 116 -6.99 -4.65 -3.83
CA ALA A 116 -6.80 -4.13 -5.20
C ALA A 116 -7.42 -5.04 -6.28
N TYR A 117 -8.71 -5.40 -6.16
CA TYR A 117 -9.39 -6.22 -7.15
C TYR A 117 -9.51 -5.52 -8.51
N PHE A 118 -9.71 -4.20 -8.51
CA PHE A 118 -9.95 -3.43 -9.72
C PHE A 118 -8.74 -3.44 -10.67
N ASN A 119 -7.55 -3.18 -10.13
CA ASN A 119 -6.32 -3.24 -10.91
C ASN A 119 -6.06 -4.66 -11.43
N ALA A 120 -6.34 -5.67 -10.60
CA ALA A 120 -6.20 -7.06 -11.03
C ALA A 120 -7.17 -7.40 -12.18
N MET A 121 -8.42 -6.95 -12.12
CA MET A 121 -9.40 -7.13 -13.18
C MET A 121 -8.99 -6.41 -14.48
N LEU A 122 -8.28 -5.28 -14.36
CA LEU A 122 -7.85 -4.46 -15.49
C LEU A 122 -6.64 -5.04 -16.22
N TYR A 123 -5.65 -5.56 -15.46
CA TYR A 123 -4.36 -5.97 -16.01
C TYR A 123 -4.20 -7.47 -16.20
N ILE A 124 -4.96 -8.30 -15.46
CA ILE A 124 -4.86 -9.77 -15.50
C ILE A 124 -6.05 -10.34 -16.26
N SER A 125 -5.76 -10.99 -17.39
CA SER A 125 -6.74 -11.72 -18.19
C SER A 125 -6.63 -13.24 -18.00
N ASN A 126 -5.47 -13.71 -17.55
CA ASN A 126 -5.20 -15.14 -17.32
C ASN A 126 -5.88 -15.61 -16.02
N ARG A 127 -6.72 -16.64 -16.11
CA ARG A 127 -7.45 -17.22 -14.98
C ARG A 127 -6.54 -17.83 -13.91
N ASP A 128 -5.39 -18.37 -14.31
CA ASP A 128 -4.46 -19.01 -13.37
C ASP A 128 -3.74 -18.00 -12.46
N MET A 129 -3.81 -16.71 -12.81
CA MET A 129 -3.19 -15.60 -12.08
C MET A 129 -4.22 -14.73 -11.34
N GLU A 130 -5.49 -15.15 -11.30
CA GLU A 130 -6.54 -14.36 -10.63
C GLU A 130 -6.29 -14.22 -9.13
N VAL A 131 -6.40 -13.00 -8.65
CA VAL A 131 -6.34 -12.73 -7.19
C VAL A 131 -7.63 -13.14 -6.50
N VAL A 132 -7.54 -13.49 -5.23
CA VAL A 132 -8.68 -13.97 -4.42
C VAL A 132 -9.89 -13.04 -4.49
N GLN A 133 -9.67 -11.73 -4.51
CA GLN A 133 -10.75 -10.73 -4.58
C GLN A 133 -11.58 -10.80 -5.88
N ILE A 134 -10.96 -11.15 -7.01
CA ILE A 134 -11.67 -11.37 -8.27
C ILE A 134 -12.54 -12.63 -8.17
N VAL A 135 -11.99 -13.70 -7.61
CA VAL A 135 -12.72 -14.97 -7.42
C VAL A 135 -13.93 -14.77 -6.51
N LEU A 136 -13.75 -14.12 -5.36
CA LEU A 136 -14.84 -13.84 -4.43
C LEU A 136 -15.94 -12.98 -5.07
N ARG A 137 -15.56 -11.95 -5.82
CA ARG A 137 -16.51 -11.13 -6.57
C ARG A 137 -17.26 -11.95 -7.61
N ARG A 138 -16.59 -12.80 -8.36
CA ARG A 138 -17.20 -13.68 -9.34
C ARG A 138 -18.24 -14.61 -8.69
N ILE A 139 -17.94 -15.20 -7.55
CA ILE A 139 -18.88 -16.05 -6.80
C ILE A 139 -20.14 -15.27 -6.44
N ILE A 140 -20.01 -14.04 -5.95
CA ILE A 140 -21.16 -13.18 -5.62
C ILE A 140 -22.01 -12.90 -6.85
N PHE A 141 -21.38 -12.50 -7.97
CA PHE A 141 -22.10 -12.17 -9.21
C PHE A 141 -22.80 -13.40 -9.82
N LEU A 142 -22.11 -14.54 -9.85
CA LEU A 142 -22.73 -15.78 -10.35
C LEU A 142 -23.92 -16.18 -9.51
N THR A 143 -23.83 -16.11 -8.17
CA THR A 143 -24.95 -16.41 -7.30
C THR A 143 -26.13 -15.46 -7.54
N GLN A 144 -25.86 -14.18 -7.77
CA GLN A 144 -26.92 -13.21 -8.10
C GLN A 144 -27.54 -13.47 -9.46
N ALA A 145 -26.74 -13.74 -10.48
CA ALA A 145 -27.22 -13.99 -11.85
C ALA A 145 -28.12 -15.24 -11.88
N ILE A 146 -27.67 -16.33 -11.25
CA ILE A 146 -28.44 -17.58 -11.20
C ILE A 146 -29.77 -17.40 -10.47
N THR A 147 -29.78 -16.68 -9.34
CA THR A 147 -31.04 -16.46 -8.58
C THR A 147 -31.94 -15.40 -9.21
N SER A 148 -31.44 -14.56 -10.10
CA SER A 148 -32.25 -13.59 -10.85
C SER A 148 -32.90 -14.20 -12.09
N ASP A 149 -32.41 -15.34 -12.55
CA ASP A 149 -32.94 -16.03 -13.72
C ASP A 149 -34.17 -16.88 -13.31
N SER A 150 -35.36 -16.34 -13.56
CA SER A 150 -36.63 -17.02 -13.28
C SER A 150 -36.87 -18.26 -14.14
N THR A 151 -36.02 -18.53 -15.14
CA THR A 151 -36.10 -19.72 -15.99
C THR A 151 -35.37 -20.92 -15.41
N PHE A 152 -34.54 -20.70 -14.39
CA PHE A 152 -33.77 -21.77 -13.75
C PHE A 152 -34.63 -22.51 -12.72
N ASP A 153 -34.95 -23.77 -13.02
CA ASP A 153 -35.68 -24.63 -12.12
C ASP A 153 -34.74 -25.20 -11.02
N TRP A 154 -34.88 -24.72 -9.79
CA TRP A 154 -34.10 -25.18 -8.62
C TRP A 154 -34.47 -26.57 -8.14
N GLY A 155 -35.59 -27.13 -8.58
CA GLY A 155 -36.05 -28.49 -8.26
C GLY A 155 -35.83 -28.91 -6.81
N VAL A 156 -35.22 -30.07 -6.64
CA VAL A 156 -34.95 -30.65 -5.30
C VAL A 156 -33.82 -29.98 -4.54
N MET A 157 -32.92 -29.26 -5.21
CA MET A 157 -31.73 -28.62 -4.59
C MET A 157 -32.03 -27.33 -3.83
N GLY A 158 -33.15 -26.67 -4.13
CA GLY A 158 -33.54 -25.40 -3.53
C GLY A 158 -32.68 -24.23 -4.00
N GLU A 159 -33.18 -23.02 -3.87
CA GLU A 159 -32.49 -21.78 -4.24
C GLU A 159 -31.26 -21.54 -3.34
N PRO A 160 -30.06 -21.25 -3.91
CA PRO A 160 -28.88 -20.99 -3.10
C PRO A 160 -29.11 -19.73 -2.25
N PRO A 161 -28.78 -19.80 -0.95
CA PRO A 161 -29.00 -18.68 -0.03
C PRO A 161 -28.02 -17.55 -0.34
N GLN A 162 -28.41 -16.58 -1.17
CA GLN A 162 -27.59 -15.43 -1.57
C GLN A 162 -26.95 -14.71 -0.37
N LYS A 163 -27.70 -14.56 0.74
CA LYS A 163 -27.19 -13.93 1.96
C LYS A 163 -26.07 -14.74 2.57
N ALA A 164 -26.18 -16.07 2.62
CA ALA A 164 -25.14 -16.93 3.17
C ALA A 164 -23.86 -16.87 2.33
N VAL A 165 -23.97 -16.89 0.99
CA VAL A 165 -22.82 -16.75 0.08
C VAL A 165 -22.14 -15.39 0.26
N LYS A 166 -22.89 -14.29 0.33
CA LYS A 166 -22.33 -12.95 0.59
C LYS A 166 -21.62 -12.88 1.95
N MET A 167 -22.20 -13.44 3.00
CA MET A 167 -21.57 -13.45 4.33
C MET A 167 -20.31 -14.32 4.35
N ALA A 168 -20.36 -15.51 3.74
CA ALA A 168 -19.19 -16.38 3.63
C ALA A 168 -18.03 -15.72 2.88
N THR A 169 -18.30 -15.09 1.73
CA THR A 169 -17.29 -14.36 0.95
C THR A 169 -16.71 -13.18 1.72
N THR A 170 -17.54 -12.46 2.49
CA THR A 170 -17.06 -11.37 3.36
C THR A 170 -16.12 -11.90 4.44
N VAL A 171 -16.45 -13.02 5.09
CA VAL A 171 -15.58 -13.64 6.09
C VAL A 171 -14.24 -14.04 5.48
N VAL A 172 -14.26 -14.73 4.33
CA VAL A 172 -13.03 -15.15 3.64
C VAL A 172 -12.16 -13.94 3.24
N ALA A 173 -12.77 -12.84 2.79
CA ALA A 173 -12.04 -11.62 2.47
C ALA A 173 -11.44 -10.92 3.69
N THR A 174 -12.07 -11.01 4.86
CA THR A 174 -11.70 -10.24 6.05
C THR A 174 -10.73 -11.01 6.97
N VAL A 175 -10.84 -12.33 7.05
CA VAL A 175 -10.04 -13.18 7.97
C VAL A 175 -8.52 -12.96 7.81
N PRO A 176 -7.92 -12.91 6.61
CA PRO A 176 -6.47 -12.67 6.48
C PRO A 176 -6.02 -11.33 7.07
N ILE A 177 -6.83 -10.27 6.92
CA ILE A 177 -6.53 -8.96 7.50
C ILE A 177 -6.60 -9.03 9.02
N LEU A 178 -7.64 -9.70 9.58
CA LEU A 178 -7.79 -9.87 11.02
C LEU A 178 -6.64 -10.66 11.64
N ILE A 179 -6.08 -11.64 10.94
CA ILE A 179 -4.93 -12.41 11.42
C ILE A 179 -3.67 -11.56 11.47
N VAL A 180 -3.44 -10.70 10.46
CA VAL A 180 -2.25 -9.86 10.38
C VAL A 180 -2.30 -8.69 11.38
N TYR A 181 -3.50 -8.17 11.68
CA TYR A 181 -3.69 -6.99 12.52
C TYR A 181 -2.98 -7.06 13.89
N PRO A 182 -3.09 -8.13 14.72
CA PRO A 182 -2.45 -8.19 16.05
C PRO A 182 -0.93 -8.11 15.98
N PHE A 183 -0.33 -8.63 14.91
CA PHE A 183 1.14 -8.57 14.74
C PHE A 183 1.64 -7.15 14.48
N VAL A 184 0.84 -6.34 13.81
CA VAL A 184 1.21 -4.97 13.47
C VAL A 184 0.80 -3.99 14.56
N GLN A 185 -0.29 -4.26 15.27
CA GLN A 185 -0.80 -3.40 16.36
C GLN A 185 0.26 -3.04 17.40
N LYS A 186 1.14 -3.97 17.77
CA LYS A 186 2.23 -3.72 18.72
C LYS A 186 3.22 -2.64 18.27
N TYR A 187 3.39 -2.47 16.96
CA TYR A 187 4.29 -1.44 16.40
C TYR A 187 3.60 -0.07 16.32
N PHE A 188 2.26 -0.04 16.13
CA PHE A 188 1.48 1.20 16.18
C PHE A 188 1.54 1.87 17.56
N THR A 189 1.37 1.10 18.62
CA THR A 189 1.37 1.64 19.99
C THR A 189 2.72 2.25 20.37
N GLN A 190 3.82 1.75 19.81
CA GLN A 190 5.17 2.29 20.05
C GLN A 190 5.45 3.56 19.24
N GLY A 191 4.90 3.68 18.01
CA GLY A 191 5.15 4.82 17.11
C GLY A 191 4.34 6.08 17.48
N VAL A 192 3.12 5.92 17.97
CA VAL A 192 2.25 7.05 18.34
C VAL A 192 2.73 7.74 19.62
N MET A 193 3.35 7.01 20.54
CA MET A 193 3.84 7.57 21.80
C MET A 193 5.01 8.54 21.60
N VAL A 194 5.84 8.37 20.59
CA VAL A 194 6.98 9.27 20.31
C VAL A 194 6.53 10.64 19.78
N GLY A 195 5.38 10.70 19.09
CA GLY A 195 4.82 11.96 18.62
C GLY A 195 3.99 12.74 19.67
N ALA A 196 3.50 12.05 20.70
CA ALA A 196 2.63 12.64 21.71
C ALA A 196 3.39 13.30 22.88
N VAL A 197 4.71 13.10 23.00
CA VAL A 197 5.51 13.64 24.11
C VAL A 197 6.11 15.02 23.79
N LYS A 198 5.88 15.59 22.62
CA LYS A 198 6.20 17.00 22.30
C LYS A 198 4.96 17.89 22.52
N GLY A 199 4.52 17.94 23.76
CA GLY A 199 3.55 18.91 24.29
C GLY A 199 4.12 19.54 25.54
#